data_c26966019717efb9b94e9c7dc7d35e17
#
_entry.id   c26966019717efb9b94e9c7dc7d35e17
#
_cell.length_a   1.000
_cell.length_b   1.000
_cell.length_c   1.000
_cell.angle_alpha   90.00
_cell.angle_beta   90.00
_cell.angle_gamma   90.00
#
_symmetry.space_group_name_H-M   'P 1'
#
loop_
_entity.id
_entity.type
_entity.pdbx_description
1 polymer ?
#
loop_
_entity_poly.entity_id
_entity_poly.type
_entity_poly.pdbx_seq_one_letter_code
_entity_poly.pdbx_strand_id
1 'polypeptide(L)'
;VYSERDSAGKFVKLLSVQGDPDNPINRGAACAKGSAMFNLREIYDERTGEQVINPNRVQKPLYRAPGSDKWEEKDWDWMLDEITKRVVETRDKAFTHKEKLADGSEAIVNRCERIGSMGGSGLDNEECYLLAKLMRSLGLVFLETQARI
;
A
#
# COMPACT_ATOMS: atom_id res chain seq x y z
N VAL A 1 13.36 14.08 -2.19
CA VAL A 1 12.16 14.87 -2.57
C VAL A 1 12.36 16.31 -2.16
N TYR A 2 12.22 17.23 -3.09
CA TYR A 2 12.28 18.68 -2.83
C TYR A 2 10.85 19.25 -2.78
N SER A 3 10.56 20.01 -1.74
CA SER A 3 9.26 20.62 -1.54
C SER A 3 9.41 22.07 -1.07
N GLU A 4 8.48 22.90 -1.45
CA GLU A 4 8.32 24.23 -0.88
C GLU A 4 7.53 24.13 0.43
N ARG A 5 7.98 24.87 1.44
CA ARG A 5 7.30 24.98 2.75
C ARG A 5 7.08 26.42 3.08
N ASP A 6 5.99 26.72 3.79
CA ASP A 6 5.72 28.05 4.30
C ASP A 6 6.60 28.38 5.53
N SER A 7 6.44 29.60 6.06
CA SER A 7 7.19 30.07 7.23
C SER A 7 6.95 29.26 8.50
N ALA A 8 5.87 28.47 8.57
CA ALA A 8 5.55 27.57 9.66
C ALA A 8 6.07 26.13 9.41
N GLY A 9 6.79 25.90 8.30
CA GLY A 9 7.30 24.58 7.93
C GLY A 9 6.28 23.65 7.30
N LYS A 10 5.05 24.12 7.05
CA LYS A 10 3.98 23.33 6.44
C LYS A 10 4.24 23.17 4.93
N PHE A 11 3.99 21.98 4.42
CA PHE A 11 4.10 21.68 2.99
C PHE A 11 3.18 22.58 2.15
N VAL A 12 3.72 23.18 1.10
CA VAL A 12 3.00 24.00 0.13
C VAL A 12 2.86 23.25 -1.19
N LYS A 13 3.98 22.92 -1.82
CA LYS A 13 3.97 22.18 -3.08
C LYS A 13 5.22 21.32 -3.26
N LEU A 14 5.13 20.36 -4.17
CA LEU A 14 6.23 19.52 -4.59
C LEU A 14 7.02 20.24 -5.69
N LEU A 15 8.33 20.29 -5.57
CA LEU A 15 9.20 20.92 -6.56
C LEU A 15 9.82 19.88 -7.52
N SER A 16 10.44 18.84 -6.96
CA SER A 16 11.04 17.77 -7.75
C SER A 16 11.28 16.50 -6.93
N VAL A 17 11.49 15.39 -7.66
CA VAL A 17 11.95 14.13 -7.10
C VAL A 17 13.28 13.80 -7.78
N GLN A 18 14.32 13.60 -6.98
CA GLN A 18 15.67 13.25 -7.45
C GLN A 18 16.23 12.14 -6.57
N GLY A 19 17.18 11.38 -7.10
CA GLY A 19 17.93 10.43 -6.30
C GLY A 19 18.81 11.15 -5.28
N ASP A 20 19.05 10.51 -4.16
CA ASP A 20 19.91 11.02 -3.10
C ASP A 20 21.39 10.71 -3.44
N PRO A 21 22.24 11.72 -3.70
CA PRO A 21 23.64 11.49 -4.04
C PRO A 21 24.47 10.89 -2.90
N ASP A 22 24.01 11.05 -1.65
CA ASP A 22 24.66 10.51 -0.46
C ASP A 22 24.28 9.04 -0.19
N ASN A 23 23.30 8.49 -0.94
CA ASN A 23 22.94 7.09 -0.80
C ASN A 23 24.10 6.19 -1.23
N PRO A 24 24.60 5.29 -0.35
CA PRO A 24 25.78 4.49 -0.62
C PRO A 24 25.60 3.43 -1.72
N ILE A 25 24.33 3.05 -2.03
CA ILE A 25 24.02 2.00 -3.00
C ILE A 25 23.97 2.56 -4.41
N ASN A 26 23.10 3.55 -4.66
CA ASN A 26 22.81 4.06 -5.99
C ASN A 26 23.44 5.44 -6.29
N ARG A 27 23.98 6.12 -5.28
CA ARG A 27 24.66 7.41 -5.39
C ARG A 27 23.86 8.47 -6.17
N GLY A 28 22.57 8.50 -5.94
CA GLY A 28 21.68 9.42 -6.62
C GLY A 28 21.20 8.96 -8.00
N ALA A 29 21.63 7.79 -8.48
CA ALA A 29 21.12 7.26 -9.74
C ALA A 29 19.63 6.93 -9.64
N ALA A 30 18.84 7.53 -10.51
CA ALA A 30 17.41 7.28 -10.63
C ALA A 30 17.05 7.07 -12.10
N CYS A 31 16.16 6.12 -12.37
CA CYS A 31 15.60 5.95 -13.71
C CYS A 31 14.53 7.02 -14.00
N ALA A 32 14.14 7.16 -15.25
CA ALA A 32 13.12 8.11 -15.67
C ALA A 32 11.78 7.95 -14.91
N LYS A 33 11.42 6.72 -14.52
CA LYS A 33 10.23 6.47 -13.69
C LYS A 33 10.33 7.08 -12.30
N GLY A 34 11.50 6.94 -11.65
CA GLY A 34 11.76 7.56 -10.35
C GLY A 34 11.69 9.07 -10.40
N SER A 35 12.33 9.68 -11.39
CA SER A 35 12.29 11.13 -11.60
C SER A 35 10.88 11.64 -11.95
N ALA A 36 10.08 10.84 -12.65
CA ALA A 36 8.70 11.16 -13.03
C ALA A 36 7.67 10.93 -11.92
N MET A 37 8.05 10.43 -10.75
CA MET A 37 7.11 10.23 -9.62
C MET A 37 6.40 11.50 -9.17
N PHE A 38 7.01 12.66 -9.42
CA PHE A 38 6.36 13.95 -9.28
C PHE A 38 4.97 13.96 -9.95
N ASN A 39 4.90 13.50 -11.21
CA ASN A 39 3.69 13.54 -12.02
C ASN A 39 2.57 12.60 -11.51
N LEU A 40 2.87 11.68 -10.62
CA LEU A 40 1.83 10.87 -9.97
C LEU A 40 0.93 11.69 -9.05
N ARG A 41 1.48 12.76 -8.47
CA ARG A 41 0.73 13.64 -7.55
C ARG A 41 0.28 14.92 -8.22
N GLU A 42 1.18 15.61 -8.92
CA GLU A 42 0.98 16.97 -9.44
C GLU A 42 1.48 17.03 -10.88
N ILE A 43 0.77 17.77 -11.71
CA ILE A 43 1.15 18.05 -13.10
C ILE A 43 1.06 19.56 -13.33
N TYR A 44 1.65 20.03 -14.42
CA TYR A 44 1.41 21.38 -14.90
C TYR A 44 0.20 21.37 -15.85
N ASP A 45 -0.79 22.21 -15.56
CA ASP A 45 -1.92 22.44 -16.48
C ASP A 45 -1.40 23.09 -17.76
N GLU A 46 -1.62 22.45 -18.89
CA GLU A 46 -1.10 22.91 -20.20
C GLU A 46 -1.62 24.28 -20.61
N ARG A 47 -2.81 24.68 -20.13
CA ARG A 47 -3.45 25.96 -20.45
C ARG A 47 -2.95 27.11 -19.60
N THR A 48 -2.78 26.86 -18.30
CA THR A 48 -2.46 27.90 -17.32
C THR A 48 -0.98 27.93 -16.96
N GLY A 49 -0.27 26.81 -17.18
CA GLY A 49 1.08 26.61 -16.68
C GLY A 49 1.16 26.45 -15.17
N GLU A 50 0.04 26.39 -14.48
CA GLU A 50 -0.02 26.23 -13.04
C GLU A 50 0.15 24.77 -12.64
N GLN A 51 0.76 24.56 -11.47
CA GLN A 51 0.89 23.25 -10.87
C GLN A 51 -0.41 22.86 -10.19
N VAL A 52 -1.01 21.76 -10.64
CA VAL A 52 -2.28 21.23 -10.17
C VAL A 52 -2.16 19.77 -9.75
N ILE A 53 -3.05 19.30 -8.90
CA ILE A 53 -3.13 17.88 -8.58
C ILE A 53 -3.49 17.11 -9.86
N ASN A 54 -2.77 16.01 -10.11
CA ASN A 54 -3.03 15.17 -11.27
C ASN A 54 -4.48 14.66 -11.27
N PRO A 55 -5.32 15.03 -12.22
CA PRO A 55 -6.74 14.64 -12.26
C PRO A 55 -6.94 13.13 -12.44
N ASN A 56 -5.94 12.42 -12.98
CA ASN A 56 -5.99 10.96 -13.12
C ASN A 56 -5.61 10.21 -11.83
N ARG A 57 -5.19 10.93 -10.79
CA ARG A 57 -4.90 10.31 -9.49
C ARG A 57 -6.19 9.98 -8.76
N VAL A 58 -6.34 8.72 -8.36
CA VAL A 58 -7.41 8.31 -7.46
C VAL A 58 -7.18 8.93 -6.08
N GLN A 59 -8.04 9.86 -5.68
CA GLN A 59 -7.94 10.60 -4.42
C GLN A 59 -8.85 10.03 -3.32
N LYS A 60 -9.90 9.31 -3.74
CA LYS A 60 -10.86 8.67 -2.85
C LYS A 60 -10.97 7.19 -3.18
N PRO A 61 -11.23 6.34 -2.19
CA PRO A 61 -11.53 4.93 -2.46
C PRO A 61 -12.76 4.79 -3.34
N LEU A 62 -12.71 3.82 -4.23
CA LEU A 62 -13.84 3.44 -5.08
C LEU A 62 -14.38 2.08 -4.62
N TYR A 63 -15.67 2.03 -4.38
CA TYR A 63 -16.38 0.81 -4.02
C TYR A 63 -17.36 0.40 -5.10
N ARG A 64 -17.38 -0.89 -5.40
CA ARG A 64 -18.39 -1.48 -6.26
C ARG A 64 -19.10 -2.58 -5.49
N ALA A 65 -20.40 -2.40 -5.26
CA ALA A 65 -21.21 -3.40 -4.57
C ALA A 65 -21.28 -4.72 -5.36
N PRO A 66 -21.42 -5.87 -4.70
CA PRO A 66 -21.62 -7.15 -5.38
C PRO A 66 -22.81 -7.09 -6.36
N GLY A 67 -22.58 -7.54 -7.60
CA GLY A 67 -23.58 -7.50 -8.67
C GLY A 67 -23.83 -6.12 -9.30
N SER A 68 -23.18 -5.06 -8.83
CA SER A 68 -23.27 -3.72 -9.43
C SER A 68 -22.24 -3.53 -10.54
N ASP A 69 -22.58 -2.75 -11.56
CA ASP A 69 -21.69 -2.25 -12.59
C ASP A 69 -21.18 -0.83 -12.31
N LYS A 70 -21.65 -0.21 -11.22
CA LYS A 70 -21.32 1.17 -10.85
C LYS A 70 -20.28 1.23 -9.74
N TRP A 71 -19.36 2.18 -9.90
CA TRP A 71 -18.40 2.56 -8.89
C TRP A 71 -18.90 3.77 -8.11
N GLU A 72 -18.75 3.72 -6.78
CA GLU A 72 -19.13 4.77 -5.86
C GLU A 72 -17.88 5.26 -5.12
N GLU A 73 -17.70 6.58 -5.05
CA GLU A 73 -16.70 7.17 -4.18
C GLU A 73 -17.11 7.03 -2.72
N LYS A 74 -16.18 6.60 -1.88
CA LYS A 74 -16.33 6.52 -0.42
C LYS A 74 -15.25 7.36 0.25
N ASP A 75 -15.44 7.70 1.51
CA ASP A 75 -14.35 8.24 2.31
C ASP A 75 -13.42 7.13 2.82
N TRP A 76 -12.24 7.52 3.32
CA TRP A 76 -11.24 6.58 3.80
C TRP A 76 -11.68 5.87 5.07
N ASP A 77 -12.40 6.54 5.97
CA ASP A 77 -12.84 5.96 7.24
C ASP A 77 -13.84 4.83 6.96
N TRP A 78 -14.84 5.08 6.11
CA TRP A 78 -15.76 4.04 5.67
C TRP A 78 -15.04 2.84 5.04
N MET A 79 -14.06 3.10 4.17
CA MET A 79 -13.33 2.02 3.48
C MET A 79 -12.49 1.20 4.46
N LEU A 80 -11.81 1.84 5.39
CA LEU A 80 -11.01 1.16 6.41
C LEU A 80 -11.87 0.33 7.35
N ASP A 81 -13.02 0.84 7.75
CA ASP A 81 -13.99 0.11 8.58
C ASP A 81 -14.52 -1.12 7.85
N GLU A 82 -14.90 -0.99 6.57
CA GLU A 82 -15.41 -2.11 5.78
C GLU A 82 -14.35 -3.18 5.53
N ILE A 83 -13.10 -2.79 5.26
CA ILE A 83 -11.99 -3.72 5.12
C ILE A 83 -11.72 -4.43 6.45
N THR A 84 -11.64 -3.67 7.55
CA THR A 84 -11.41 -4.21 8.89
C THR A 84 -12.48 -5.23 9.29
N LYS A 85 -13.75 -4.87 9.08
CA LYS A 85 -14.87 -5.78 9.34
C LYS A 85 -14.72 -7.10 8.59
N ARG A 86 -14.41 -7.07 7.30
CA ARG A 86 -14.24 -8.28 6.49
C ARG A 86 -13.05 -9.12 6.93
N VAL A 87 -11.93 -8.47 7.28
CA VAL A 87 -10.74 -9.16 7.79
C VAL A 87 -11.07 -9.86 9.12
N VAL A 88 -11.68 -9.16 10.07
CA VAL A 88 -12.06 -9.70 11.38
C VAL A 88 -13.05 -10.86 11.21
N GLU A 89 -14.15 -10.67 10.47
CA GLU A 89 -15.14 -11.71 10.25
C GLU A 89 -14.56 -12.97 9.59
N THR A 90 -13.65 -12.79 8.63
CA THR A 90 -13.02 -13.92 7.94
C THR A 90 -12.04 -14.64 8.87
N ARG A 91 -11.26 -13.88 9.62
CA ARG A 91 -10.31 -14.42 10.57
C ARG A 91 -11.02 -15.19 11.70
N ASP A 92 -12.07 -14.62 12.28
CA ASP A 92 -12.82 -15.26 13.37
C ASP A 92 -13.43 -16.61 12.95
N LYS A 93 -13.85 -16.72 11.68
CA LYS A 93 -14.42 -17.95 11.12
C LYS A 93 -13.37 -18.99 10.70
N ALA A 94 -12.13 -18.59 10.45
CA ALA A 94 -11.15 -19.44 9.77
C ALA A 94 -9.79 -19.52 10.49
N PHE A 95 -9.63 -18.91 11.66
CA PHE A 95 -8.39 -18.95 12.41
C PHE A 95 -8.22 -20.29 13.13
N THR A 96 -7.10 -20.95 12.87
CA THR A 96 -6.72 -22.20 13.53
C THR A 96 -5.58 -21.93 14.50
N HIS A 97 -5.85 -22.07 15.79
CA HIS A 97 -4.82 -21.88 16.82
C HIS A 97 -3.91 -23.10 16.93
N LYS A 98 -4.51 -24.31 16.97
CA LYS A 98 -3.79 -25.57 17.12
C LYS A 98 -4.22 -26.56 16.05
N GLU A 99 -3.33 -27.46 15.72
CA GLU A 99 -3.58 -28.55 14.79
C GLU A 99 -2.99 -29.87 15.31
N LYS A 100 -3.71 -30.98 15.06
CA LYS A 100 -3.17 -32.32 15.31
C LYS A 100 -2.27 -32.74 14.17
N LEU A 101 -1.05 -33.12 14.50
CA LEU A 101 -0.09 -33.66 13.55
C LEU A 101 -0.34 -35.15 13.27
N ALA A 102 0.31 -35.66 12.23
CA ALA A 102 0.18 -37.08 11.81
C ALA A 102 0.62 -38.10 12.88
N ASP A 103 1.49 -37.71 13.80
CA ASP A 103 1.95 -38.51 14.95
C ASP A 103 1.01 -38.45 16.16
N GLY A 104 -0.10 -37.71 16.05
CA GLY A 104 -1.09 -37.52 17.11
C GLY A 104 -0.78 -36.39 18.11
N SER A 105 0.38 -35.76 18.02
CA SER A 105 0.72 -34.59 18.82
C SER A 105 -0.05 -33.34 18.40
N GLU A 106 -0.08 -32.30 19.24
CA GLU A 106 -0.67 -30.99 18.90
C GLU A 106 0.44 -29.96 18.67
N ALA A 107 0.32 -29.18 17.62
CA ALA A 107 1.16 -28.03 17.33
C ALA A 107 0.36 -26.71 17.37
N ILE A 108 0.97 -25.66 17.92
CA ILE A 108 0.42 -24.29 17.80
C ILE A 108 0.79 -23.76 16.42
N VAL A 109 -0.22 -23.47 15.60
CA VAL A 109 -0.02 -23.04 14.21
C VAL A 109 -0.41 -21.60 13.96
N ASN A 110 -1.36 -21.05 14.70
CA ASN A 110 -1.80 -19.64 14.62
C ASN A 110 -2.00 -19.16 13.18
N ARG A 111 -2.75 -19.89 12.37
CA ARG A 111 -2.88 -19.61 10.94
C ARG A 111 -4.31 -19.26 10.50
N CYS A 112 -4.40 -18.45 9.46
CA CYS A 112 -5.62 -18.16 8.71
C CYS A 112 -5.35 -18.35 7.22
N GLU A 113 -5.94 -19.37 6.61
CA GLU A 113 -5.76 -19.71 5.20
C GLU A 113 -6.80 -19.08 4.27
N ARG A 114 -7.75 -18.32 4.81
CA ARG A 114 -8.83 -17.67 4.06
C ARG A 114 -8.50 -16.24 3.61
N ILE A 115 -7.36 -15.72 4.05
CA ILE A 115 -6.88 -14.40 3.67
C ILE A 115 -5.48 -14.57 3.09
N GLY A 116 -5.25 -13.99 1.92
CA GLY A 116 -3.94 -13.89 1.29
C GLY A 116 -3.54 -12.43 1.10
N SER A 117 -2.25 -12.16 1.03
CA SER A 117 -1.70 -10.85 0.72
C SER A 117 -0.80 -10.91 -0.50
N MET A 118 -0.99 -9.98 -1.41
CA MET A 118 -0.10 -9.78 -2.55
C MET A 118 0.55 -8.42 -2.44
N GLY A 119 1.86 -8.41 -2.28
CA GLY A 119 2.66 -7.20 -2.31
C GLY A 119 2.99 -6.75 -3.74
N GLY A 120 3.71 -5.66 -3.84
CA GLY A 120 4.17 -5.10 -5.11
C GLY A 120 5.65 -4.79 -5.09
N SER A 121 6.25 -4.60 -6.27
CA SER A 121 7.67 -4.27 -6.42
C SER A 121 8.00 -2.79 -6.18
N GLY A 122 6.99 -1.95 -5.99
CA GLY A 122 7.15 -0.52 -5.70
C GLY A 122 7.27 -0.17 -4.21
N LEU A 123 7.32 -1.17 -3.33
CA LEU A 123 7.48 -1.01 -1.89
C LEU A 123 8.97 -0.95 -1.54
N ASP A 124 9.32 -0.10 -0.56
CA ASP A 124 10.66 -0.11 0.02
C ASP A 124 10.84 -1.23 1.06
N ASN A 125 12.05 -1.35 1.61
CA ASN A 125 12.37 -2.43 2.55
C ASN A 125 11.58 -2.32 3.85
N GLU A 126 11.39 -1.11 4.34
CA GLU A 126 10.65 -0.82 5.57
C GLU A 126 9.16 -1.12 5.40
N GLU A 127 8.57 -0.74 4.28
CA GLU A 127 7.19 -1.07 3.93
C GLU A 127 6.99 -2.58 3.78
N CYS A 128 7.90 -3.28 3.10
CA CYS A 128 7.88 -4.74 2.98
C CYS A 128 7.94 -5.43 4.34
N TYR A 129 8.82 -4.94 5.24
CA TYR A 129 8.94 -5.48 6.60
C TYR A 129 7.65 -5.28 7.39
N LEU A 130 7.09 -4.06 7.40
CA LEU A 130 5.86 -3.74 8.12
C LEU A 130 4.67 -4.54 7.58
N LEU A 131 4.54 -4.66 6.25
CA LEU A 131 3.51 -5.46 5.62
C LEU A 131 3.61 -6.92 6.04
N ALA A 132 4.79 -7.52 5.93
CA ALA A 132 5.01 -8.90 6.32
C ALA A 132 4.69 -9.14 7.81
N LYS A 133 5.13 -8.22 8.69
CA LYS A 133 4.86 -8.28 10.12
C LYS A 133 3.36 -8.20 10.43
N LEU A 134 2.64 -7.26 9.81
CA LEU A 134 1.19 -7.14 9.96
C LEU A 134 0.47 -8.41 9.49
N MET A 135 0.77 -8.88 8.28
CA MET A 135 0.11 -10.06 7.70
C MET A 135 0.37 -11.32 8.53
N ARG A 136 1.60 -11.52 9.00
CA ARG A 136 1.93 -12.64 9.89
C ARG A 136 1.26 -12.52 11.26
N SER A 137 1.12 -11.32 11.80
CA SER A 137 0.40 -11.11 13.07
C SER A 137 -1.09 -11.44 12.97
N LEU A 138 -1.68 -11.29 11.79
CA LEU A 138 -3.04 -11.72 11.49
C LEU A 138 -3.16 -13.23 11.24
N GLY A 139 -2.03 -13.94 11.14
CA GLY A 139 -1.97 -15.38 10.90
C GLY A 139 -1.98 -15.79 9.42
N LEU A 140 -1.77 -14.86 8.49
CA LEU A 140 -1.78 -15.18 7.07
C LEU A 140 -0.61 -16.12 6.70
N VAL A 141 -0.95 -17.19 6.00
CA VAL A 141 0.02 -18.14 5.42
C VAL A 141 0.44 -17.67 4.03
N PHE A 142 -0.52 -17.25 3.23
CA PHE A 142 -0.30 -16.83 1.84
C PHE A 142 0.15 -15.38 1.79
N LEU A 143 1.45 -15.21 1.65
CA LEU A 143 2.11 -13.91 1.55
C LEU A 143 3.04 -13.94 0.34
N GLU A 144 2.61 -13.34 -0.73
CA GLU A 144 3.31 -13.33 -2.01
C GLU A 144 3.56 -11.93 -2.52
N THR A 145 4.48 -11.78 -3.43
CA THR A 145 4.77 -10.51 -4.09
C THR A 145 4.92 -10.72 -5.59
N GLN A 146 4.48 -9.75 -6.36
CA GLN A 146 4.58 -9.76 -7.81
C GLN A 146 6.03 -9.94 -8.31
N ALA A 147 7.00 -9.43 -7.57
CA ALA A 147 8.42 -9.51 -7.94
C ALA A 147 9.05 -10.91 -7.73
N ARG A 148 8.32 -11.86 -7.16
CA ARG A 148 8.80 -13.21 -6.84
C ARG A 148 8.44 -14.25 -7.91
N ILE A 149 8.13 -13.90 -9.09
CA ILE A 149 7.81 -14.86 -10.15
C ILE A 149 9.11 -15.37 -10.78
#